data_89638d3e9229ee9878fd19c5793dc77b
#
_entry.id   89638d3e9229ee9878fd19c5793dc77b
#
_cell.length_a   1.000
_cell.length_b   1.000
_cell.length_c   1.000
_cell.angle_alpha   90.00
_cell.angle_beta   90.00
_cell.angle_gamma   90.00
#
_symmetry.space_group_name_H-M   'P 1'
#
loop_
_entity.id
_entity.type
_entity.pdbx_description
1 polymer ?
#
loop_
_entity_poly.entity_id
_entity_poly.type
_entity_poly.pdbx_seq_one_letter_code
_entity_poly.pdbx_strand_id
1 'polypeptide(L)'
;MNLLFEGIKYQLYAKKRQGIHSPFVYELADDALQIPIPESVKKILLTFDQEQLGNRQIIEFEDFGAGSKHLGRQRKVSQIHRSSSSKKYGNLLYRLTKYYRPKAILELGTSLGRGTMAMHLGNPESRITTVEGCSSVAQIASNNFKNHALIPTHIALVNATFSDFFKDLDPHVFDLVYIDGHHDGPALLEYCEALEKRLHDQSLLILDDIRWSKSMFNAWNTLCKSDKFNVSIDFFRMGVLVKRSGQRKEHFLLKS
;
A
#
# COMPACT_ATOMS: atom_id res chain seq x y z
N MET A 1 -7.05 -10.59 -18.87
CA MET A 1 -7.63 -10.94 -17.56
C MET A 1 -9.11 -10.53 -17.56
N ASN A 2 -9.99 -11.40 -17.10
CA ASN A 2 -11.40 -11.07 -16.90
C ASN A 2 -11.62 -10.87 -15.38
N LEU A 3 -11.80 -9.63 -14.96
CA LEU A 3 -11.96 -9.26 -13.55
C LEU A 3 -13.15 -9.94 -12.87
N LEU A 4 -14.24 -10.16 -13.61
CA LEU A 4 -15.42 -10.86 -13.07
C LEU A 4 -15.08 -12.31 -12.73
N PHE A 5 -14.37 -13.01 -13.63
CA PHE A 5 -13.93 -14.38 -13.38
C PHE A 5 -12.96 -14.47 -12.22
N GLU A 6 -11.98 -13.55 -12.13
CA GLU A 6 -11.05 -13.46 -11.00
C GLU A 6 -11.80 -13.17 -9.68
N GLY A 7 -12.83 -12.32 -9.71
CA GLY A 7 -13.68 -12.04 -8.56
C GLY A 7 -14.44 -13.26 -8.08
N ILE A 8 -15.05 -14.01 -8.98
CA ILE A 8 -15.77 -15.27 -8.66
C ILE A 8 -14.77 -16.29 -8.06
N LYS A 9 -13.63 -16.48 -8.71
CA LYS A 9 -12.56 -17.37 -8.23
C LYS A 9 -12.12 -16.99 -6.81
N TYR A 10 -11.85 -15.70 -6.58
CA TYR A 10 -11.48 -15.22 -5.26
C TYR A 10 -12.60 -15.50 -4.22
N GLN A 11 -13.86 -15.23 -4.52
CA GLN A 11 -14.97 -15.49 -3.60
C GLN A 11 -15.11 -16.97 -3.23
N LEU A 12 -14.85 -17.87 -4.17
CA LEU A 12 -14.95 -19.32 -3.97
C LEU A 12 -13.77 -19.88 -3.16
N TYR A 13 -12.55 -19.41 -3.42
CA TYR A 13 -11.33 -19.99 -2.87
C TYR A 13 -10.68 -19.20 -1.75
N ALA A 14 -11.01 -17.92 -1.58
CA ALA A 14 -10.46 -17.12 -0.49
C ALA A 14 -10.93 -17.61 0.87
N LYS A 15 -9.95 -17.95 1.70
CA LYS A 15 -10.15 -18.49 3.04
C LYS A 15 -10.28 -17.36 4.08
N LYS A 16 -10.95 -17.66 5.17
CA LYS A 16 -10.75 -17.00 6.46
C LYS A 16 -9.65 -17.78 7.19
N ARG A 17 -9.63 -17.79 8.52
CA ARG A 17 -8.64 -18.56 9.31
C ARG A 17 -8.71 -20.09 9.13
N GLN A 18 -9.89 -20.61 8.78
CA GLN A 18 -10.09 -22.07 8.65
C GLN A 18 -9.39 -22.62 7.40
N GLY A 19 -8.64 -23.73 7.56
CA GLY A 19 -7.91 -24.38 6.49
C GLY A 19 -6.61 -23.70 6.08
N ILE A 20 -6.03 -22.85 6.94
CA ILE A 20 -4.69 -22.29 6.81
C ILE A 20 -3.73 -23.14 7.66
N HIS A 21 -2.71 -23.73 7.02
CA HIS A 21 -1.73 -24.58 7.69
C HIS A 21 -0.40 -23.88 7.98
N SER A 22 -0.18 -22.68 7.42
CA SER A 22 0.99 -21.85 7.72
C SER A 22 0.79 -21.11 9.05
N PRO A 23 1.61 -21.32 10.09
CA PRO A 23 1.48 -20.61 11.36
C PRO A 23 1.46 -19.09 11.17
N PHE A 24 2.38 -18.54 10.39
CA PHE A 24 2.47 -17.12 10.11
C PHE A 24 1.18 -16.56 9.47
N VAL A 25 0.65 -17.26 8.46
CA VAL A 25 -0.56 -16.79 7.76
C VAL A 25 -1.81 -17.00 8.63
N TYR A 26 -1.80 -18.02 9.48
CA TYR A 26 -2.86 -18.25 10.47
C TYR A 26 -2.90 -17.12 11.51
N GLU A 27 -1.76 -16.77 12.12
CA GLU A 27 -1.64 -15.65 13.04
C GLU A 27 -2.07 -14.32 12.38
N LEU A 28 -1.65 -14.08 11.12
CA LEU A 28 -2.10 -12.91 10.38
C LEU A 28 -3.62 -12.91 10.22
N ALA A 29 -4.24 -14.02 9.87
CA ALA A 29 -5.69 -14.11 9.64
C ALA A 29 -6.51 -14.07 10.94
N ASP A 30 -6.00 -14.62 12.03
CA ASP A 30 -6.71 -14.75 13.32
C ASP A 30 -6.45 -13.55 14.22
N ASP A 31 -5.23 -13.04 14.26
CA ASP A 31 -4.84 -11.94 15.14
C ASP A 31 -4.88 -10.60 14.40
N ALA A 32 -4.03 -10.43 13.37
CA ALA A 32 -3.86 -9.14 12.73
C ALA A 32 -5.14 -8.64 12.06
N LEU A 33 -5.82 -9.49 11.26
CA LEU A 33 -7.03 -9.08 10.53
C LEU A 33 -8.25 -8.89 11.44
N GLN A 34 -8.24 -9.41 12.66
CA GLN A 34 -9.34 -9.25 13.63
C GLN A 34 -9.16 -8.04 14.56
N ILE A 35 -8.02 -7.34 14.51
CA ILE A 35 -7.82 -6.14 15.33
C ILE A 35 -8.96 -5.15 15.11
N PRO A 36 -9.71 -4.77 16.16
CA PRO A 36 -10.74 -3.76 16.04
C PRO A 36 -10.11 -2.39 15.77
N ILE A 37 -10.73 -1.62 14.90
CA ILE A 37 -10.32 -0.23 14.67
C ILE A 37 -11.06 0.64 15.67
N PRO A 38 -10.36 1.36 16.57
CA PRO A 38 -10.97 2.24 17.55
C PRO A 38 -11.85 3.31 16.88
N GLU A 39 -12.93 3.72 17.54
CA GLU A 39 -13.82 4.77 17.01
C GLU A 39 -13.10 6.10 16.79
N SER A 40 -12.10 6.42 17.63
CA SER A 40 -11.24 7.61 17.44
C SER A 40 -10.50 7.55 16.09
N VAL A 41 -9.91 6.41 15.74
CA VAL A 41 -9.21 6.20 14.46
C VAL A 41 -10.18 6.27 13.30
N LYS A 42 -11.34 5.60 13.40
CA LYS A 42 -12.39 5.67 12.37
C LYS A 42 -12.85 7.09 12.13
N LYS A 43 -13.03 7.87 13.20
CA LYS A 43 -13.43 9.28 13.13
C LYS A 43 -12.38 10.11 12.38
N ILE A 44 -11.09 9.96 12.71
CA ILE A 44 -10.01 10.68 12.04
C ILE A 44 -10.01 10.39 10.53
N LEU A 45 -10.02 9.10 10.16
CA LEU A 45 -10.02 8.69 8.75
C LEU A 45 -11.29 9.13 8.01
N LEU A 46 -12.45 9.10 8.68
CA LEU A 46 -13.71 9.57 8.10
C LEU A 46 -13.71 11.08 7.89
N THR A 47 -13.23 11.86 8.87
CA THR A 47 -13.10 13.32 8.75
C THR A 47 -12.19 13.65 7.58
N PHE A 48 -11.03 13.01 7.49
CA PHE A 48 -10.13 13.17 6.33
C PHE A 48 -10.85 12.86 5.00
N ASP A 49 -11.54 11.73 4.90
CA ASP A 49 -12.25 11.34 3.69
C ASP A 49 -13.32 12.39 3.30
N GLN A 50 -14.07 12.93 4.27
CA GLN A 50 -15.09 13.97 4.05
C GLN A 50 -14.47 15.29 3.59
N GLU A 51 -13.39 15.73 4.19
CA GLU A 51 -12.66 16.94 3.81
C GLU A 51 -12.14 16.84 2.37
N GLN A 52 -11.48 15.72 2.02
CA GLN A 52 -10.96 15.54 0.67
C GLN A 52 -12.09 15.40 -0.37
N LEU A 53 -13.19 14.73 -0.05
CA LEU A 53 -14.37 14.65 -0.94
C LEU A 53 -15.05 16.01 -1.15
N GLY A 54 -15.03 16.87 -0.15
CA GLY A 54 -15.54 18.25 -0.21
C GLY A 54 -14.59 19.24 -0.88
N ASN A 55 -13.31 18.89 -1.01
CA ASN A 55 -12.29 19.80 -1.52
C ASN A 55 -12.43 19.98 -3.05
N ARG A 56 -12.83 21.21 -3.45
CA ARG A 56 -13.03 21.59 -4.85
C ARG A 56 -11.83 22.27 -5.48
N GLN A 57 -10.72 22.39 -4.75
CA GLN A 57 -9.48 22.97 -5.26
C GLN A 57 -9.05 22.24 -6.53
N ILE A 58 -8.74 22.99 -7.57
CA ILE A 58 -8.16 22.50 -8.82
C ILE A 58 -6.66 22.66 -8.71
N ILE A 59 -5.93 21.60 -8.99
CA ILE A 59 -4.47 21.58 -8.95
C ILE A 59 -3.91 21.12 -10.30
N GLU A 60 -2.71 21.53 -10.61
CA GLU A 60 -1.91 20.97 -11.69
C GLU A 60 -1.55 19.52 -11.28
N PHE A 61 -1.89 18.57 -12.13
CA PHE A 61 -1.69 17.16 -11.86
C PHE A 61 -0.76 16.54 -12.90
N GLU A 62 0.39 16.08 -12.45
CA GLU A 62 1.34 15.32 -13.25
C GLU A 62 1.19 13.84 -12.91
N ASP A 63 0.87 13.03 -13.91
CA ASP A 63 0.76 11.60 -13.75
C ASP A 63 2.02 10.91 -14.24
N PHE A 64 2.77 10.35 -13.31
CA PHE A 64 3.97 9.55 -13.59
C PHE A 64 3.64 8.06 -13.75
N GLY A 65 2.36 7.68 -13.66
CA GLY A 65 1.89 6.30 -13.75
C GLY A 65 1.33 5.91 -15.12
N ALA A 66 1.03 4.63 -15.30
CA ALA A 66 0.56 4.03 -16.55
C ALA A 66 -0.88 4.41 -16.96
N GLY A 67 -1.61 5.17 -16.16
CA GLY A 67 -3.08 5.17 -16.23
C GLY A 67 -3.76 6.37 -16.83
N SER A 68 -3.13 7.53 -17.03
CA SER A 68 -3.91 8.75 -17.30
C SER A 68 -3.53 9.54 -18.52
N LYS A 69 -3.12 8.90 -19.60
CA LYS A 69 -2.92 9.56 -20.92
C LYS A 69 -4.11 10.41 -21.39
N HIS A 70 -5.27 10.27 -20.76
CA HIS A 70 -6.52 10.95 -21.11
C HIS A 70 -7.06 11.91 -20.05
N LEU A 71 -6.41 12.06 -18.89
CA LEU A 71 -6.84 12.97 -17.85
C LEU A 71 -6.02 14.27 -17.96
N GLY A 72 -6.72 15.39 -18.19
CA GLY A 72 -6.10 16.70 -18.35
C GLY A 72 -5.14 17.04 -17.19
N ARG A 73 -4.23 17.99 -17.45
CA ARG A 73 -3.23 18.47 -16.47
C ARG A 73 -3.83 19.06 -15.20
N GLN A 74 -5.14 19.30 -15.14
CA GLN A 74 -5.83 19.88 -14.00
C GLN A 74 -6.85 18.90 -13.44
N ARG A 75 -6.82 18.67 -12.12
CA ARG A 75 -7.77 17.82 -11.40
C ARG A 75 -8.26 18.50 -10.13
N LYS A 76 -9.49 18.21 -9.75
CA LYS A 76 -10.00 18.54 -8.42
C LYS A 76 -9.44 17.55 -7.40
N VAL A 77 -9.06 18.05 -6.22
CA VAL A 77 -8.61 17.20 -5.10
C VAL A 77 -9.61 16.10 -4.80
N SER A 78 -10.92 16.42 -4.82
CA SER A 78 -11.99 15.43 -4.63
C SER A 78 -12.03 14.31 -5.68
N GLN A 79 -11.57 14.57 -6.91
CA GLN A 79 -11.46 13.53 -7.95
C GLN A 79 -10.28 12.59 -7.68
N ILE A 80 -9.14 13.16 -7.28
CA ILE A 80 -7.96 12.37 -6.88
C ILE A 80 -8.34 11.46 -5.72
N HIS A 81 -9.01 11.99 -4.68
CA HIS A 81 -9.43 11.19 -3.54
C HIS A 81 -10.33 10.02 -3.93
N ARG A 82 -11.31 10.24 -4.81
CA ARG A 82 -12.22 9.18 -5.28
C ARG A 82 -11.51 8.07 -6.04
N SER A 83 -10.44 8.38 -6.75
CA SER A 83 -9.68 7.39 -7.55
C SER A 83 -8.69 6.59 -6.72
N SER A 84 -8.14 7.17 -5.63
CA SER A 84 -7.02 6.58 -4.86
C SER A 84 -7.45 5.93 -3.55
N SER A 85 -8.65 6.20 -3.02
CA SER A 85 -8.98 5.81 -1.65
C SER A 85 -9.93 4.63 -1.56
N SER A 86 -9.53 3.60 -0.83
CA SER A 86 -10.41 2.52 -0.42
C SER A 86 -10.42 2.38 1.10
N LYS A 87 -11.61 2.58 1.71
CA LYS A 87 -11.80 2.40 3.16
C LYS A 87 -11.37 1.01 3.63
N LYS A 88 -11.71 -0.02 2.87
CA LYS A 88 -11.38 -1.42 3.19
C LYS A 88 -9.87 -1.63 3.30
N TYR A 89 -9.11 -1.15 2.32
CA TYR A 89 -7.67 -1.37 2.26
C TYR A 89 -6.89 -0.44 3.19
N GLY A 90 -7.38 0.78 3.44
CA GLY A 90 -6.86 1.61 4.53
C GLY A 90 -7.02 0.94 5.91
N ASN A 91 -8.14 0.27 6.14
CA ASN A 91 -8.34 -0.52 7.36
C ASN A 91 -7.38 -1.71 7.46
N LEU A 92 -7.07 -2.35 6.32
CA LEU A 92 -6.08 -3.44 6.27
C LEU A 92 -4.68 -2.93 6.59
N LEU A 93 -4.25 -1.78 6.00
CA LEU A 93 -2.98 -1.15 6.33
C LEU A 93 -2.86 -0.80 7.82
N TYR A 94 -3.90 -0.19 8.40
CA TYR A 94 -3.96 0.09 9.84
C TYR A 94 -3.73 -1.17 10.68
N ARG A 95 -4.46 -2.27 10.36
CA ARG A 95 -4.37 -3.52 11.10
C ARG A 95 -3.00 -4.18 11.00
N LEU A 96 -2.44 -4.25 9.79
CA LEU A 96 -1.11 -4.79 9.56
C LEU A 96 -0.05 -3.99 10.33
N THR A 97 -0.11 -2.66 10.24
CA THR A 97 0.83 -1.79 10.94
C THR A 97 0.66 -1.89 12.47
N LYS A 98 -0.57 -1.97 12.96
CA LYS A 98 -0.88 -2.16 14.39
C LYS A 98 -0.33 -3.47 14.95
N TYR A 99 -0.43 -4.54 14.17
CA TYR A 99 0.01 -5.89 14.58
C TYR A 99 1.53 -6.03 14.53
N TYR A 100 2.12 -5.72 13.37
CA TYR A 100 3.56 -5.94 13.15
C TYR A 100 4.45 -4.87 13.77
N ARG A 101 3.90 -3.69 14.07
CA ARG A 101 4.60 -2.56 14.68
C ARG A 101 5.93 -2.24 13.97
N PRO A 102 5.94 -2.08 12.64
CA PRO A 102 7.14 -1.79 11.87
C PRO A 102 7.80 -0.51 12.39
N LYS A 103 9.12 -0.50 12.48
CA LYS A 103 9.91 0.69 12.88
C LYS A 103 10.16 1.59 11.68
N ALA A 104 10.47 1.00 10.54
CA ALA A 104 10.75 1.71 9.28
C ALA A 104 9.75 1.30 8.20
N ILE A 105 9.01 2.28 7.68
CA ILE A 105 8.03 2.10 6.61
C ILE A 105 8.46 2.92 5.40
N LEU A 106 8.40 2.32 4.21
CA LEU A 106 8.45 3.03 2.94
C LEU A 106 7.09 2.95 2.25
N GLU A 107 6.58 4.10 1.80
CA GLU A 107 5.40 4.19 0.94
C GLU A 107 5.79 4.80 -0.39
N LEU A 108 5.51 4.11 -1.48
CA LEU A 108 5.64 4.62 -2.85
C LEU A 108 4.25 4.95 -3.39
N GLY A 109 3.94 6.25 -3.47
CA GLY A 109 2.62 6.77 -3.83
C GLY A 109 1.86 7.31 -2.62
N THR A 110 2.22 8.52 -2.18
CA THR A 110 1.55 9.21 -1.06
C THR A 110 0.12 9.60 -1.42
N SER A 111 -0.10 10.05 -2.67
CA SER A 111 -1.35 10.68 -3.08
C SER A 111 -1.75 11.79 -2.09
N LEU A 112 -2.98 11.81 -1.59
CA LEU A 112 -3.42 12.79 -0.60
C LEU A 112 -3.04 12.42 0.86
N GLY A 113 -2.35 11.30 1.08
CA GLY A 113 -1.81 10.87 2.37
C GLY A 113 -2.69 9.90 3.16
N ARG A 114 -3.73 9.32 2.57
CA ARG A 114 -4.63 8.42 3.29
C ARG A 114 -3.96 7.12 3.74
N GLY A 115 -3.11 6.53 2.90
CA GLY A 115 -2.31 5.35 3.24
C GLY A 115 -1.36 5.64 4.39
N THR A 116 -0.59 6.72 4.26
CA THR A 116 0.32 7.22 5.28
C THR A 116 -0.38 7.40 6.64
N MET A 117 -1.56 8.05 6.64
CA MET A 117 -2.35 8.24 7.86
C MET A 117 -2.78 6.91 8.49
N ALA A 118 -3.27 5.98 7.68
CA ALA A 118 -3.71 4.68 8.18
C ALA A 118 -2.56 3.91 8.84
N MET A 119 -1.37 3.93 8.23
CA MET A 119 -0.18 3.30 8.77
C MET A 119 0.32 4.01 10.04
N HIS A 120 0.39 5.35 10.04
CA HIS A 120 0.79 6.12 11.21
C HIS A 120 -0.15 5.90 12.41
N LEU A 121 -1.47 5.91 12.19
CA LEU A 121 -2.45 5.63 13.24
C LEU A 121 -2.36 4.18 13.75
N GLY A 122 -1.91 3.24 12.92
CA GLY A 122 -1.63 1.86 13.33
C GLY A 122 -0.44 1.75 14.28
N ASN A 123 0.65 2.45 13.99
CA ASN A 123 1.83 2.55 14.86
C ASN A 123 2.45 3.96 14.77
N PRO A 124 2.10 4.87 15.68
CA PRO A 124 2.62 6.24 15.67
C PRO A 124 4.15 6.36 15.86
N GLU A 125 4.80 5.31 16.38
CA GLU A 125 6.25 5.26 16.58
C GLU A 125 7.02 4.89 15.29
N SER A 126 6.32 4.49 14.23
CA SER A 126 6.96 4.16 12.95
C SER A 126 7.55 5.40 12.30
N ARG A 127 8.75 5.28 11.77
CA ARG A 127 9.31 6.26 10.83
C ARG A 127 8.83 5.91 9.42
N ILE A 128 8.05 6.80 8.84
CA ILE A 128 7.46 6.61 7.51
C ILE A 128 8.17 7.54 6.53
N THR A 129 8.80 6.97 5.52
CA THR A 129 9.22 7.69 4.32
C THR A 129 8.15 7.46 3.27
N THR A 130 7.51 8.54 2.78
CA THR A 130 6.48 8.47 1.74
C THR A 130 6.87 9.32 0.55
N VAL A 131 6.71 8.78 -0.67
CA VAL A 131 7.21 9.37 -1.91
C VAL A 131 6.05 9.72 -2.83
N GLU A 132 6.02 10.98 -3.31
CA GLU A 132 5.01 11.49 -4.24
C GLU A 132 5.68 12.26 -5.38
N GLY A 133 5.41 11.88 -6.63
CA GLY A 133 5.98 12.50 -7.80
C GLY A 133 5.39 13.88 -8.12
N CYS A 134 4.07 14.02 -7.99
CA CYS A 134 3.37 15.26 -8.30
C CYS A 134 3.51 16.28 -7.16
N SER A 135 4.22 17.39 -7.40
CA SER A 135 4.51 18.41 -6.38
C SER A 135 3.24 19.04 -5.79
N SER A 136 2.22 19.29 -6.62
CA SER A 136 0.94 19.84 -6.15
C SER A 136 0.21 18.86 -5.23
N VAL A 137 0.25 17.57 -5.52
CA VAL A 137 -0.33 16.51 -4.67
C VAL A 137 0.47 16.36 -3.38
N ALA A 138 1.79 16.34 -3.44
CA ALA A 138 2.68 16.30 -2.29
C ALA A 138 2.42 17.48 -1.32
N GLN A 139 2.19 18.68 -1.86
CA GLN A 139 1.85 19.85 -1.06
C GLN A 139 0.52 19.69 -0.31
N ILE A 140 -0.52 19.12 -0.98
CA ILE A 140 -1.80 18.81 -0.33
C ILE A 140 -1.60 17.76 0.77
N ALA A 141 -0.86 16.68 0.50
CA ALA A 141 -0.56 15.65 1.49
C ALA A 141 0.15 16.23 2.73
N SER A 142 1.17 17.08 2.53
CA SER A 142 1.87 17.78 3.60
C SER A 142 0.93 18.60 4.48
N ASN A 143 0.01 19.33 3.86
CA ASN A 143 -1.00 20.10 4.59
C ASN A 143 -1.97 19.20 5.36
N ASN A 144 -2.39 18.08 4.76
CA ASN A 144 -3.24 17.10 5.40
C ASN A 144 -2.58 16.50 6.64
N PHE A 145 -1.28 16.17 6.58
CA PHE A 145 -0.55 15.65 7.73
C PHE A 145 -0.52 16.65 8.90
N LYS A 146 -0.30 17.93 8.61
CA LYS A 146 -0.33 19.00 9.63
C LYS A 146 -1.72 19.16 10.24
N ASN A 147 -2.76 19.21 9.40
CA ASN A 147 -4.14 19.44 9.84
C ASN A 147 -4.69 18.31 10.73
N HIS A 148 -4.23 17.08 10.51
CA HIS A 148 -4.63 15.91 11.27
C HIS A 148 -3.64 15.55 12.40
N ALA A 149 -2.75 16.49 12.76
CA ALA A 149 -1.79 16.36 13.85
C ALA A 149 -0.97 15.05 13.81
N LEU A 150 -0.62 14.60 12.63
CA LEU A 150 0.35 13.51 12.49
C LEU A 150 1.71 14.02 12.96
N ILE A 151 2.48 13.12 13.59
CA ILE A 151 3.76 13.50 14.18
C ILE A 151 4.77 13.82 13.05
N PRO A 152 5.10 15.11 12.80
CA PRO A 152 5.91 15.49 11.63
C PRO A 152 7.32 14.90 11.66
N THR A 153 7.84 14.62 12.87
CA THR A 153 9.17 14.03 13.05
C THR A 153 9.26 12.56 12.65
N HIS A 154 8.11 11.92 12.48
CA HIS A 154 8.04 10.49 12.10
C HIS A 154 7.60 10.28 10.65
N ILE A 155 7.22 11.34 9.92
CA ILE A 155 6.79 11.24 8.52
C ILE A 155 7.66 12.14 7.66
N ALA A 156 8.47 11.54 6.80
CA ALA A 156 9.26 12.22 5.79
C ALA A 156 8.56 12.09 4.43
N LEU A 157 7.95 13.18 3.95
CA LEU A 157 7.39 13.26 2.60
C LEU A 157 8.47 13.71 1.63
N VAL A 158 8.80 12.85 0.68
CA VAL A 158 9.77 13.09 -0.39
C VAL A 158 9.02 13.39 -1.69
N ASN A 159 9.21 14.60 -2.23
CA ASN A 159 8.67 14.93 -3.55
C ASN A 159 9.70 14.56 -4.63
N ALA A 160 9.56 13.38 -5.19
CA ALA A 160 10.43 12.85 -6.25
C ALA A 160 9.67 11.80 -7.07
N THR A 161 10.10 11.56 -8.32
CA THR A 161 9.68 10.34 -9.02
C THR A 161 10.25 9.11 -8.33
N PHE A 162 9.62 7.95 -8.49
CA PHE A 162 10.17 6.72 -7.89
C PHE A 162 11.56 6.40 -8.45
N SER A 163 11.78 6.62 -9.75
CA SER A 163 13.09 6.42 -10.37
C SER A 163 14.18 7.30 -9.76
N ASP A 164 13.88 8.57 -9.45
CA ASP A 164 14.85 9.46 -8.81
C ASP A 164 15.05 9.07 -7.34
N PHE A 165 13.99 8.75 -6.63
CA PHE A 165 14.09 8.27 -5.25
C PHE A 165 14.99 7.03 -5.11
N PHE A 166 14.89 6.08 -6.05
CA PHE A 166 15.72 4.87 -6.03
C PHE A 166 17.19 5.11 -6.32
N LYS A 167 17.57 6.19 -7.04
CA LYS A 167 18.98 6.55 -7.28
C LYS A 167 19.70 6.91 -5.98
N ASP A 168 18.97 7.59 -5.09
CA ASP A 168 19.50 8.12 -3.83
C ASP A 168 19.04 7.31 -2.61
N LEU A 169 18.48 6.11 -2.84
CA LEU A 169 17.94 5.28 -1.76
C LEU A 169 19.06 4.84 -0.81
N ASP A 170 19.00 5.39 0.38
CA ASP A 170 19.90 5.06 1.49
C ASP A 170 19.87 3.53 1.80
N PRO A 171 20.98 2.92 2.27
CA PRO A 171 21.08 1.49 2.58
C PRO A 171 20.16 0.99 3.72
N HIS A 172 19.21 1.77 4.17
CA HIS A 172 18.26 1.36 5.20
C HIS A 172 17.40 0.16 4.81
N VAL A 173 17.08 -0.66 5.80
CA VAL A 173 16.16 -1.80 5.68
C VAL A 173 14.79 -1.40 6.20
N PHE A 174 13.73 -1.75 5.47
CA PHE A 174 12.36 -1.46 5.83
C PHE A 174 11.67 -2.70 6.39
N ASP A 175 10.89 -2.52 7.45
CA ASP A 175 10.04 -3.57 8.02
C ASP A 175 8.76 -3.73 7.21
N LEU A 176 8.28 -2.63 6.62
CA LEU A 176 7.10 -2.61 5.76
C LEU A 176 7.35 -1.68 4.56
N VAL A 177 7.06 -2.18 3.38
CA VAL A 177 7.01 -1.37 2.15
C VAL A 177 5.61 -1.46 1.58
N TYR A 178 5.00 -0.32 1.25
CA TYR A 178 3.71 -0.22 0.57
C TYR A 178 3.89 0.47 -0.78
N ILE A 179 3.50 -0.21 -1.86
CA ILE A 179 3.57 0.32 -3.23
C ILE A 179 2.14 0.55 -3.72
N ASP A 180 1.76 1.82 -3.84
CA ASP A 180 0.45 2.30 -4.34
C ASP A 180 0.65 3.40 -5.38
N GLY A 181 1.36 3.08 -6.44
CA GLY A 181 1.60 4.02 -7.52
C GLY A 181 2.14 3.36 -8.78
N HIS A 182 2.12 4.13 -9.88
CA HIS A 182 2.60 3.75 -11.21
C HIS A 182 1.81 2.61 -11.90
N HIS A 183 1.09 1.75 -11.21
CA HIS A 183 0.21 0.66 -11.67
C HIS A 183 0.59 0.01 -13.02
N ASP A 184 1.90 -0.13 -13.27
CA ASP A 184 2.51 -0.75 -14.43
C ASP A 184 3.31 -1.99 -14.02
N GLY A 185 3.09 -3.12 -14.69
CA GLY A 185 3.67 -4.39 -14.29
C GLY A 185 5.19 -4.44 -14.38
N PRO A 186 5.82 -4.04 -15.49
CA PRO A 186 7.28 -3.92 -15.62
C PRO A 186 7.90 -3.03 -14.54
N ALA A 187 7.36 -1.82 -14.33
CA ALA A 187 7.85 -0.91 -13.31
C ALA A 187 7.74 -1.51 -11.89
N LEU A 188 6.62 -2.20 -11.59
CA LEU A 188 6.46 -2.90 -10.31
C LEU A 188 7.57 -3.94 -10.08
N LEU A 189 7.93 -4.71 -11.11
CA LEU A 189 9.01 -5.70 -11.00
C LEU A 189 10.36 -5.04 -10.74
N GLU A 190 10.67 -3.94 -11.43
CA GLU A 190 11.89 -3.14 -11.22
C GLU A 190 11.96 -2.59 -9.79
N TYR A 191 10.84 -2.05 -9.26
CA TYR A 191 10.80 -1.55 -7.87
C TYR A 191 10.99 -2.67 -6.84
N CYS A 192 10.35 -3.82 -7.05
CA CYS A 192 10.55 -4.98 -6.18
C CYS A 192 11.98 -5.51 -6.21
N GLU A 193 12.66 -5.45 -7.37
CA GLU A 193 14.07 -5.82 -7.49
C GLU A 193 14.98 -4.83 -6.75
N ALA A 194 14.77 -3.53 -6.92
CA ALA A 194 15.53 -2.49 -6.23
C ALA A 194 15.37 -2.58 -4.69
N LEU A 195 14.17 -2.97 -4.24
CA LEU A 195 13.85 -3.10 -2.82
C LEU A 195 14.31 -4.43 -2.19
N GLU A 196 14.66 -5.43 -2.97
CA GLU A 196 14.99 -6.77 -2.46
C GLU A 196 16.03 -6.76 -1.34
N LYS A 197 17.11 -5.97 -1.53
CA LYS A 197 18.20 -5.81 -0.57
C LYS A 197 17.84 -4.92 0.63
N ARG A 198 16.68 -4.29 0.57
CA ARG A 198 16.12 -3.40 1.60
C ARG A 198 15.04 -4.09 2.45
N LEU A 199 14.85 -5.38 2.26
CA LEU A 199 13.89 -6.21 2.99
C LEU A 199 14.61 -7.30 3.76
N HIS A 200 14.26 -7.46 5.03
CA HIS A 200 14.65 -8.61 5.84
C HIS A 200 13.59 -9.72 5.80
N ASP A 201 13.86 -10.84 6.44
CA ASP A 201 13.03 -12.05 6.41
C ASP A 201 11.58 -11.87 6.86
N GLN A 202 11.33 -10.88 7.70
CA GLN A 202 9.99 -10.60 8.25
C GLN A 202 9.36 -9.34 7.66
N SER A 203 10.02 -8.69 6.70
CA SER A 203 9.49 -7.51 6.05
C SER A 203 8.23 -7.84 5.27
N LEU A 204 7.24 -6.94 5.36
CA LEU A 204 6.03 -7.00 4.55
C LEU A 204 6.21 -6.11 3.32
N LEU A 205 6.16 -6.69 2.14
CA LEU A 205 6.03 -5.94 0.88
C LEU A 205 4.57 -5.99 0.44
N ILE A 206 3.89 -4.86 0.55
CA ILE A 206 2.46 -4.71 0.25
C ILE A 206 2.31 -4.00 -1.09
N LEU A 207 1.55 -4.60 -2.00
CA LEU A 207 1.31 -4.09 -3.35
C LEU A 207 -0.17 -3.77 -3.50
N ASP A 208 -0.53 -2.53 -3.84
CA ASP A 208 -1.92 -2.20 -4.17
C ASP A 208 -2.21 -2.46 -5.65
N ASP A 209 -3.49 -2.54 -5.94
CA ASP A 209 -4.03 -2.67 -7.29
C ASP A 209 -3.42 -3.81 -8.13
N ILE A 210 -3.10 -4.97 -7.50
CA ILE A 210 -2.53 -6.16 -8.17
C ILE A 210 -3.39 -6.70 -9.33
N ARG A 211 -4.65 -6.23 -9.46
CA ARG A 211 -5.58 -6.55 -10.55
C ARG A 211 -6.01 -5.33 -11.37
N TRP A 212 -5.29 -4.19 -11.25
CA TRP A 212 -5.59 -2.98 -12.02
C TRP A 212 -5.58 -3.22 -13.53
N SER A 213 -4.61 -3.97 -14.01
CA SER A 213 -4.43 -4.32 -15.41
C SER A 213 -3.94 -5.76 -15.57
N LYS A 214 -3.98 -6.28 -16.80
CA LYS A 214 -3.36 -7.58 -17.12
C LYS A 214 -1.85 -7.56 -16.83
N SER A 215 -1.18 -6.42 -17.08
CA SER A 215 0.24 -6.23 -16.81
C SER A 215 0.54 -6.35 -15.32
N MET A 216 -0.19 -5.63 -14.46
CA MET A 216 -0.08 -5.70 -13.00
C MET A 216 -0.33 -7.12 -12.47
N PHE A 217 -1.37 -7.79 -12.96
CA PHE A 217 -1.68 -9.15 -12.52
C PHE A 217 -0.60 -10.16 -12.94
N ASN A 218 -0.01 -9.98 -14.13
CA ASN A 218 1.12 -10.81 -14.55
C ASN A 218 2.35 -10.58 -13.67
N ALA A 219 2.67 -9.32 -13.34
CA ALA A 219 3.76 -8.98 -12.42
C ALA A 219 3.54 -9.59 -11.03
N TRP A 220 2.32 -9.47 -10.46
CA TRP A 220 1.94 -10.15 -9.22
C TRP A 220 2.20 -11.65 -9.27
N ASN A 221 1.72 -12.32 -10.32
CA ASN A 221 1.93 -13.77 -10.48
C ASN A 221 3.42 -14.15 -10.64
N THR A 222 4.22 -13.29 -11.29
CA THR A 222 5.68 -13.46 -11.39
C THR A 222 6.33 -13.37 -10.02
N LEU A 223 5.98 -12.38 -9.22
CA LEU A 223 6.49 -12.20 -7.86
C LEU A 223 6.09 -13.36 -6.94
N CYS A 224 4.85 -13.85 -7.03
CA CYS A 224 4.39 -15.02 -6.28
C CYS A 224 5.19 -16.29 -6.60
N LYS A 225 5.69 -16.42 -7.83
CA LYS A 225 6.49 -17.57 -8.28
C LYS A 225 7.98 -17.41 -8.05
N SER A 226 8.44 -16.19 -7.83
CA SER A 226 9.85 -15.84 -7.60
C SER A 226 10.38 -16.51 -6.33
N ASP A 227 11.61 -17.00 -6.34
CA ASP A 227 12.24 -17.59 -5.16
C ASP A 227 12.63 -16.55 -4.08
N LYS A 228 12.41 -15.27 -4.37
CA LYS A 228 12.66 -14.15 -3.46
C LYS A 228 11.66 -14.08 -2.29
N PHE A 229 10.46 -14.61 -2.47
CA PHE A 229 9.39 -14.57 -1.47
C PHE A 229 8.80 -15.95 -1.24
N ASN A 230 8.79 -16.41 0.00
CA ASN A 230 8.26 -17.71 0.36
C ASN A 230 6.76 -17.68 0.63
N VAL A 231 6.23 -16.53 1.07
CA VAL A 231 4.81 -16.37 1.34
C VAL A 231 4.24 -15.26 0.48
N SER A 232 3.12 -15.55 -0.19
CA SER A 232 2.31 -14.57 -0.90
C SER A 232 0.85 -14.67 -0.46
N ILE A 233 0.24 -13.51 -0.17
CA ILE A 233 -1.13 -13.40 0.32
C ILE A 233 -1.89 -12.44 -0.57
N ASP A 234 -2.98 -12.91 -1.15
CA ASP A 234 -3.84 -12.18 -2.08
C ASP A 234 -5.15 -11.80 -1.39
N PHE A 235 -5.38 -10.49 -1.23
CA PHE A 235 -6.60 -9.88 -0.71
C PHE A 235 -7.50 -9.32 -1.82
N PHE A 236 -7.38 -9.81 -3.03
CA PHE A 236 -8.03 -9.42 -4.26
C PHE A 236 -7.43 -8.16 -4.92
N ARG A 237 -7.54 -6.99 -4.30
CA ARG A 237 -6.94 -5.76 -4.80
C ARG A 237 -5.50 -5.63 -4.32
N MET A 238 -5.25 -5.97 -3.06
CA MET A 238 -3.96 -5.82 -2.40
C MET A 238 -3.27 -7.18 -2.27
N GLY A 239 -1.97 -7.23 -2.56
CA GLY A 239 -1.11 -8.39 -2.36
C GLY A 239 -0.09 -8.13 -1.28
N VAL A 240 0.30 -9.17 -0.52
CA VAL A 240 1.38 -9.12 0.46
C VAL A 240 2.38 -10.21 0.14
N LEU A 241 3.66 -9.83 0.10
CA LEU A 241 4.80 -10.73 -0.10
C LEU A 241 5.71 -10.68 1.12
N VAL A 242 6.23 -11.84 1.53
CA VAL A 242 7.15 -11.96 2.67
C VAL A 242 8.25 -12.96 2.32
N LYS A 243 9.50 -12.66 2.68
CA LYS A 243 10.64 -13.54 2.40
C LYS A 243 10.55 -14.85 3.18
N ARG A 244 10.57 -14.80 4.49
CA ARG A 244 10.47 -15.93 5.44
C ARG A 244 11.35 -17.12 5.11
N SER A 245 12.65 -16.94 5.24
CA SER A 245 13.63 -18.01 5.06
C SER A 245 13.28 -19.25 5.91
N GLY A 246 13.42 -20.43 5.31
CA GLY A 246 13.08 -21.70 5.97
C GLY A 246 11.60 -22.10 5.89
N GLN A 247 10.70 -21.24 5.44
CA GLN A 247 9.31 -21.60 5.15
C GLN A 247 9.19 -22.12 3.72
N ARG A 248 8.33 -23.13 3.51
CA ARG A 248 7.98 -23.57 2.15
C ARG A 248 7.26 -22.46 1.39
N LYS A 249 7.40 -22.47 0.07
CA LYS A 249 6.70 -21.52 -0.79
C LYS A 249 5.21 -21.81 -0.78
N GLU A 250 4.42 -20.79 -0.41
CA GLU A 250 2.97 -20.90 -0.29
C GLU A 250 2.27 -19.64 -0.79
N HIS A 251 1.11 -19.85 -1.39
CA HIS A 251 0.24 -18.79 -1.88
C HIS A 251 -1.15 -18.90 -1.27
N PHE A 252 -1.66 -17.82 -0.67
CA PHE A 252 -2.94 -17.80 0.02
C PHE A 252 -3.86 -16.73 -0.57
N LEU A 253 -5.13 -17.08 -0.75
CA LEU A 253 -6.21 -16.12 -0.98
C LEU A 253 -6.94 -15.92 0.35
N LEU A 254 -6.93 -14.71 0.89
CA LEU A 254 -7.54 -14.40 2.19
C LEU A 254 -8.63 -13.34 2.08
N LYS A 255 -9.72 -13.53 2.83
CA LYS A 255 -10.76 -12.51 3.04
C LYS A 255 -10.31 -11.55 4.15
N SER A 256 -10.28 -10.24 3.86
CA SER A 256 -9.98 -9.16 4.81
C SER A 256 -11.23 -8.45 5.26
#